data_f5adcb6c135773436af884f0cab61d01
#
_entry.id   f5adcb6c135773436af884f0cab61d01
#
_cell.length_a   1.000
_cell.length_b   1.000
_cell.length_c   1.000
_cell.angle_alpha   90.00
_cell.angle_beta   90.00
_cell.angle_gamma   90.00
#
_symmetry.space_group_name_H-M   'P 1'
#
loop_
_entity.id
_entity.type
_entity.pdbx_description
1 polymer ?
#
loop_
_entity_poly.entity_id
_entity_poly.type
_entity_poly.pdbx_seq_one_letter_code
_entity_poly.pdbx_strand_id
1 'polypeptide(L)'
;MGRDPGGSAVKTLLACIAALAAIAASTLPAQAEFQICNRMSYVVEAAIGLQESGALVTRGWYRVDPGQCRVTVEGNVKADRFYVHARALPAYGTSPTPQSAHAELCVGKQQFIVPSAGRGCSRPGQQLVRFTEVKPYPSDTGWTAYLTEEAEYNDEQARFAAVQRLLTINGYDANPIDGLKGRKTEAALAAFLKDRNLPADTANAPNFFDVLLDATQRPDGAGFVWCNETSTTVMAAIANEDRGTIVTRGWYRVEPGKCTRPEVLAKARRVFSYGEAVDPNGQLVKRAGKPLTWGGRTILCTRDATFEVSYHKDCNNRGLMAAGFANVELAAQGPTTLRFKE
;
A
#
# COMPACT_ATOMS: atom_id res chain seq x y z
N MET A 1 -31.03 25.61 -84.72
CA MET A 1 -29.78 26.05 -84.06
C MET A 1 -30.18 26.84 -82.83
N GLY A 2 -30.03 26.31 -81.63
CA GLY A 2 -30.32 26.98 -80.38
C GLY A 2 -29.86 26.08 -79.25
N ARG A 3 -28.72 26.41 -78.67
CA ARG A 3 -28.16 25.68 -77.49
C ARG A 3 -28.69 26.35 -76.23
N ASP A 4 -29.32 25.59 -75.38
CA ASP A 4 -29.57 25.96 -74.00
C ASP A 4 -28.34 25.62 -73.12
N PRO A 5 -27.85 26.54 -72.26
CA PRO A 5 -26.94 26.29 -71.22
C PRO A 5 -27.56 26.59 -69.83
N GLY A 6 -28.03 25.60 -69.11
CA GLY A 6 -28.62 25.90 -67.84
C GLY A 6 -28.93 24.63 -67.03
N GLY A 7 -27.93 23.94 -66.51
CA GLY A 7 -28.20 22.73 -65.75
C GLY A 7 -27.11 22.21 -64.81
N SER A 8 -26.07 22.96 -64.51
CA SER A 8 -24.93 22.41 -63.75
C SER A 8 -24.62 23.12 -62.40
N ALA A 9 -25.20 24.28 -62.13
CA ALA A 9 -24.83 25.05 -60.91
C ALA A 9 -25.66 24.70 -59.67
N VAL A 10 -26.86 24.10 -59.84
CA VAL A 10 -27.74 23.82 -58.68
C VAL A 10 -27.43 22.52 -57.96
N LYS A 11 -26.84 21.56 -58.67
CA LYS A 11 -26.48 20.23 -58.04
C LYS A 11 -25.24 20.30 -57.15
N THR A 12 -24.36 21.25 -57.33
CA THR A 12 -23.13 21.42 -56.53
C THR A 12 -23.36 22.14 -55.21
N LEU A 13 -24.39 22.99 -55.09
CA LEU A 13 -24.72 23.69 -53.85
C LEU A 13 -25.43 22.80 -52.81
N LEU A 14 -26.22 21.81 -53.27
CA LEU A 14 -26.89 20.88 -52.35
C LEU A 14 -25.95 19.83 -51.75
N ALA A 15 -24.85 19.49 -52.41
CA ALA A 15 -23.84 18.55 -51.88
C ALA A 15 -22.96 19.15 -50.78
N CYS A 16 -22.73 20.49 -50.81
CA CYS A 16 -21.92 21.14 -49.76
C CYS A 16 -22.69 21.39 -48.45
N ILE A 17 -24.03 21.51 -48.50
CA ILE A 17 -24.85 21.67 -47.29
C ILE A 17 -25.05 20.36 -46.54
N ALA A 18 -25.07 19.22 -47.22
CA ALA A 18 -25.16 17.91 -46.61
C ALA A 18 -23.85 17.50 -45.90
N ALA A 19 -22.69 18.01 -46.35
CA ALA A 19 -21.39 17.70 -45.70
C ALA A 19 -21.13 18.53 -44.43
N LEU A 20 -21.77 19.71 -44.27
CA LEU A 20 -21.66 20.54 -43.08
C LEU A 20 -22.58 20.11 -41.93
N ALA A 21 -23.60 19.31 -42.17
CA ALA A 21 -24.51 18.79 -41.13
C ALA A 21 -24.01 17.52 -40.46
N ALA A 22 -22.95 16.87 -40.95
CA ALA A 22 -22.40 15.63 -40.39
C ALA A 22 -21.27 15.84 -39.35
N ILE A 23 -20.88 17.07 -39.06
CA ILE A 23 -19.88 17.47 -38.07
C ILE A 23 -20.57 18.06 -36.80
N ALA A 24 -21.83 17.77 -36.55
CA ALA A 24 -22.40 17.83 -35.23
C ALA A 24 -21.81 16.64 -34.43
N ALA A 25 -20.51 16.76 -34.15
CA ALA A 25 -19.78 15.84 -33.34
C ALA A 25 -20.56 15.61 -32.05
N SER A 26 -20.94 14.39 -31.82
CA SER A 26 -21.35 13.85 -30.55
C SER A 26 -20.27 14.19 -29.50
N THR A 27 -20.39 15.34 -28.86
CA THR A 27 -19.77 15.61 -27.57
C THR A 27 -20.46 14.70 -26.62
N LEU A 28 -19.92 13.45 -26.49
CA LEU A 28 -20.26 12.61 -25.37
C LEU A 28 -19.97 13.46 -24.12
N PRO A 29 -20.93 13.60 -23.20
CA PRO A 29 -20.66 14.29 -21.96
C PRO A 29 -19.46 13.59 -21.33
N ALA A 30 -18.42 14.37 -21.02
CA ALA A 30 -17.30 13.86 -20.24
C ALA A 30 -17.89 13.29 -18.96
N GLN A 31 -17.85 11.95 -18.81
CA GLN A 31 -18.35 11.30 -17.62
C GLN A 31 -17.36 11.64 -16.50
N ALA A 32 -17.84 12.35 -15.48
CA ALA A 32 -17.02 12.79 -14.37
C ALA A 32 -16.70 11.57 -13.47
N GLU A 33 -15.60 10.88 -13.77
CA GLU A 33 -15.10 9.73 -13.02
C GLU A 33 -14.46 10.17 -11.69
N PHE A 34 -14.38 9.26 -10.73
CA PHE A 34 -13.53 9.45 -9.56
C PHE A 34 -12.40 8.43 -9.58
N GLN A 35 -11.18 8.93 -9.55
CA GLN A 35 -9.98 8.11 -9.52
C GLN A 35 -9.10 8.41 -8.31
N ILE A 36 -8.34 7.40 -7.89
CA ILE A 36 -7.31 7.51 -6.87
C ILE A 36 -5.95 7.29 -7.54
N CYS A 37 -5.01 8.20 -7.29
CA CYS A 37 -3.62 8.08 -7.72
C CYS A 37 -2.73 7.81 -6.50
N ASN A 38 -1.85 6.83 -6.61
CA ASN A 38 -0.97 6.42 -5.52
C ASN A 38 0.41 7.07 -5.67
N ARG A 39 0.69 8.10 -4.86
CA ARG A 39 1.99 8.76 -4.72
C ARG A 39 2.75 8.32 -3.48
N MET A 40 2.47 7.13 -2.98
CA MET A 40 3.18 6.51 -1.86
C MET A 40 4.18 5.48 -2.39
N SER A 41 5.21 5.17 -1.61
CA SER A 41 6.17 4.09 -1.89
C SER A 41 5.65 2.69 -1.51
N TYR A 42 4.34 2.51 -1.45
CA TYR A 42 3.66 1.28 -1.07
C TYR A 42 2.63 0.88 -2.12
N VAL A 43 2.58 -0.39 -2.51
CA VAL A 43 1.40 -0.93 -3.18
C VAL A 43 0.27 -0.97 -2.15
N VAL A 44 -0.85 -0.35 -2.44
CA VAL A 44 -1.95 -0.20 -1.50
C VAL A 44 -3.24 -0.85 -2.00
N GLU A 45 -4.10 -1.22 -1.05
CA GLU A 45 -5.52 -1.43 -1.27
C GLU A 45 -6.28 -0.23 -0.72
N ALA A 46 -7.03 0.45 -1.59
CA ALA A 46 -7.81 1.62 -1.24
C ALA A 46 -9.31 1.30 -1.16
N ALA A 47 -9.98 1.95 -0.24
CA ALA A 47 -11.43 2.01 -0.16
C ALA A 47 -11.88 3.47 -0.19
N ILE A 48 -13.01 3.74 -0.83
CA ILE A 48 -13.59 5.07 -0.92
C ILE A 48 -14.95 5.13 -0.23
N GLY A 49 -15.27 6.29 0.31
CA GLY A 49 -16.58 6.65 0.81
C GLY A 49 -17.11 7.85 0.02
N LEU A 50 -18.34 7.75 -0.46
CA LEU A 50 -19.03 8.81 -1.18
C LEU A 50 -20.31 9.17 -0.43
N GLN A 51 -20.46 10.44 -0.09
CA GLN A 51 -21.70 10.97 0.49
C GLN A 51 -22.44 11.77 -0.58
N GLU A 52 -23.64 11.32 -0.92
CA GLU A 52 -24.53 11.97 -1.86
C GLU A 52 -25.91 12.15 -1.21
N SER A 53 -26.39 13.39 -1.15
CA SER A 53 -27.71 13.73 -0.58
C SER A 53 -27.95 13.11 0.81
N GLY A 54 -26.92 13.08 1.65
CA GLY A 54 -26.97 12.50 3.00
C GLY A 54 -26.78 10.99 3.07
N ALA A 55 -26.86 10.26 1.97
CA ALA A 55 -26.54 8.84 1.93
C ALA A 55 -25.01 8.64 1.78
N LEU A 56 -24.43 7.79 2.60
CA LEU A 56 -23.01 7.46 2.58
C LEU A 56 -22.83 6.01 2.16
N VAL A 57 -22.04 5.78 1.11
CA VAL A 57 -21.72 4.46 0.57
C VAL A 57 -20.22 4.30 0.51
N THR A 58 -19.69 3.19 1.00
CA THR A 58 -18.30 2.81 0.88
C THR A 58 -18.13 1.68 -0.11
N ARG A 59 -17.03 1.69 -0.84
CA ARG A 59 -16.65 0.64 -1.80
C ARG A 59 -15.13 0.45 -1.85
N GLY A 60 -14.68 -0.74 -2.15
CA GLY A 60 -13.28 -1.18 -2.21
C GLY A 60 -13.23 -2.69 -2.36
N TRP A 61 -12.14 -3.34 -2.30
CA TRP A 61 -10.78 -2.81 -2.21
C TRP A 61 -10.23 -2.64 -3.63
N TYR A 62 -9.65 -1.49 -3.89
CA TYR A 62 -9.00 -1.21 -5.16
C TYR A 62 -7.49 -1.25 -4.96
N ARG A 63 -6.80 -2.17 -5.60
CA ARG A 63 -5.34 -2.15 -5.62
C ARG A 63 -4.87 -1.00 -6.50
N VAL A 64 -3.95 -0.20 -5.97
CA VAL A 64 -3.31 0.90 -6.69
C VAL A 64 -1.79 0.80 -6.49
N ASP A 65 -1.08 0.51 -7.57
CA ASP A 65 0.37 0.43 -7.56
C ASP A 65 0.99 1.84 -7.51
N PRO A 66 2.20 1.99 -6.95
CA PRO A 66 2.89 3.28 -6.87
C PRO A 66 3.07 3.94 -8.23
N GLY A 67 2.77 5.22 -8.29
CA GLY A 67 2.79 6.00 -9.53
C GLY A 67 1.66 5.71 -10.50
N GLN A 68 0.64 4.95 -10.08
CA GLN A 68 -0.53 4.63 -10.91
C GLN A 68 -1.79 5.26 -10.37
N CYS A 69 -2.74 5.50 -11.27
CA CYS A 69 -4.10 5.90 -10.94
C CYS A 69 -5.09 4.78 -11.23
N ARG A 70 -6.14 4.70 -10.45
CA ARG A 70 -7.23 3.74 -10.62
C ARG A 70 -8.57 4.45 -10.58
N VAL A 71 -9.38 4.30 -11.64
CA VAL A 71 -10.79 4.70 -11.62
C VAL A 71 -11.52 3.79 -10.63
N THR A 72 -12.19 4.39 -9.66
CA THR A 72 -12.92 3.70 -8.58
C THR A 72 -14.43 3.89 -8.71
N VAL A 73 -14.85 4.95 -9.40
CA VAL A 73 -16.24 5.21 -9.75
C VAL A 73 -16.31 5.71 -11.18
N GLU A 74 -17.05 5.00 -11.99
CA GLU A 74 -17.35 5.39 -13.37
C GLU A 74 -18.63 6.24 -13.43
N GLY A 75 -18.71 7.13 -14.42
CA GLY A 75 -19.90 7.96 -14.67
C GLY A 75 -19.94 9.24 -13.84
N ASN A 76 -21.07 9.95 -13.89
CA ASN A 76 -21.20 11.26 -13.27
C ASN A 76 -21.27 11.17 -11.74
N VAL A 77 -20.16 11.38 -11.08
CA VAL A 77 -20.05 11.37 -9.62
C VAL A 77 -20.58 12.67 -9.04
N LYS A 78 -21.67 12.58 -8.27
CA LYS A 78 -22.34 13.70 -7.59
C LYS A 78 -22.20 13.54 -6.07
N ALA A 79 -20.99 13.55 -5.56
CA ALA A 79 -20.79 13.44 -4.13
C ALA A 79 -20.54 14.81 -3.48
N ASP A 80 -21.18 15.05 -2.33
CA ASP A 80 -20.99 16.24 -1.50
C ASP A 80 -19.66 16.14 -0.72
N ARG A 81 -19.28 14.90 -0.33
CA ARG A 81 -18.05 14.58 0.40
C ARG A 81 -17.42 13.30 -0.11
N PHE A 82 -16.09 13.31 -0.09
CA PHE A 82 -15.24 12.20 -0.50
C PHE A 82 -14.37 11.75 0.66
N TYR A 83 -14.33 10.45 0.88
CA TYR A 83 -13.54 9.83 1.92
C TYR A 83 -12.65 8.76 1.31
N VAL A 84 -11.42 8.66 1.79
CA VAL A 84 -10.47 7.64 1.33
C VAL A 84 -9.84 6.95 2.53
N HIS A 85 -9.73 5.63 2.43
CA HIS A 85 -8.91 4.80 3.31
C HIS A 85 -7.96 3.99 2.43
N ALA A 86 -6.70 3.92 2.82
CA ALA A 86 -5.71 3.09 2.14
C ALA A 86 -4.92 2.28 3.16
N ARG A 87 -4.60 1.05 2.81
CA ARG A 87 -3.71 0.17 3.58
C ARG A 87 -2.64 -0.39 2.67
N ALA A 88 -1.39 -0.43 3.12
CA ALA A 88 -0.33 -1.12 2.41
C ALA A 88 -0.58 -2.64 2.43
N LEU A 89 -0.12 -3.34 1.41
CA LEU A 89 -0.19 -4.80 1.39
C LEU A 89 0.61 -5.41 2.55
N PRO A 90 0.23 -6.60 3.06
CA PRO A 90 0.88 -7.24 4.21
C PRO A 90 2.39 -7.44 4.06
N ALA A 91 2.89 -7.53 2.83
CA ALA A 91 4.32 -7.66 2.52
C ALA A 91 5.19 -6.54 3.09
N TYR A 92 4.63 -5.36 3.31
CA TYR A 92 5.34 -4.22 3.90
C TYR A 92 5.35 -4.24 5.45
N GLY A 93 4.52 -5.08 6.06
CA GLY A 93 4.34 -5.17 7.50
C GLY A 93 3.54 -4.00 8.05
N THR A 94 4.18 -2.87 8.30
CA THR A 94 3.50 -1.67 8.79
C THR A 94 2.91 -0.87 7.65
N SER A 95 1.66 -0.43 7.80
CA SER A 95 1.04 0.50 6.85
C SER A 95 1.21 1.92 7.36
N PRO A 96 1.60 2.89 6.51
CA PRO A 96 1.50 4.29 6.88
C PRO A 96 0.03 4.59 7.15
N THR A 97 -0.29 4.91 8.40
CA THR A 97 -1.66 5.26 8.78
C THR A 97 -1.83 6.76 8.55
N PRO A 98 -2.85 7.20 7.80
CA PRO A 98 -3.17 8.62 7.72
C PRO A 98 -3.38 9.17 9.13
N GLN A 99 -2.65 10.23 9.49
CA GLN A 99 -2.70 10.80 10.84
C GLN A 99 -4.00 11.55 11.15
N SER A 100 -4.78 11.90 10.13
CA SER A 100 -6.04 12.63 10.22
C SER A 100 -7.19 11.77 9.74
N ALA A 101 -7.82 11.02 10.63
CA ALA A 101 -9.06 10.34 10.34
C ALA A 101 -10.24 11.28 10.64
N HIS A 102 -11.16 11.45 9.69
CA HIS A 102 -12.32 12.31 9.84
C HIS A 102 -13.64 11.53 10.02
N ALA A 103 -13.65 10.24 9.66
CA ALA A 103 -14.84 9.39 9.78
C ALA A 103 -14.47 7.92 10.02
N GLU A 104 -15.30 7.20 10.76
CA GLU A 104 -15.24 5.75 10.86
C GLU A 104 -16.34 5.17 9.98
N LEU A 105 -15.96 4.42 8.94
CA LEU A 105 -16.89 3.88 7.96
C LEU A 105 -16.71 2.37 7.82
N CYS A 106 -17.80 1.70 7.42
CA CYS A 106 -17.82 0.25 7.26
C CYS A 106 -17.14 -0.19 5.96
N VAL A 107 -16.32 -1.24 6.06
CA VAL A 107 -15.70 -1.92 4.91
C VAL A 107 -15.97 -3.41 4.96
N GLY A 108 -15.97 -4.08 3.80
CA GLY A 108 -16.01 -5.53 3.70
C GLY A 108 -14.62 -6.16 3.72
N LYS A 109 -14.54 -7.47 3.96
CA LYS A 109 -13.27 -8.23 3.93
C LYS A 109 -12.69 -8.37 2.53
N GLN A 110 -13.54 -8.63 1.54
CA GLN A 110 -13.20 -8.74 0.12
C GLN A 110 -13.71 -7.50 -0.62
N GLN A 111 -13.73 -7.51 -1.95
CA GLN A 111 -14.35 -6.44 -2.73
C GLN A 111 -15.79 -6.20 -2.28
N PHE A 112 -16.18 -4.94 -2.07
CA PHE A 112 -17.45 -4.60 -1.44
C PHE A 112 -18.03 -3.29 -1.97
N ILE A 113 -19.36 -3.18 -1.82
CA ILE A 113 -20.12 -1.93 -1.86
C ILE A 113 -21.10 -2.01 -0.70
N VAL A 114 -20.97 -1.14 0.29
CA VAL A 114 -21.82 -1.17 1.49
C VAL A 114 -22.33 0.22 1.85
N PRO A 115 -23.62 0.36 2.21
CA PRO A 115 -24.10 1.59 2.82
C PRO A 115 -23.43 1.73 4.21
N SER A 116 -22.95 2.92 4.51
CA SER A 116 -22.30 3.26 5.78
C SER A 116 -23.15 4.30 6.50
N ALA A 117 -24.31 3.87 7.00
CA ALA A 117 -25.21 4.74 7.73
C ALA A 117 -25.16 4.43 9.23
N GLY A 118 -24.78 5.42 10.04
CA GLY A 118 -24.92 5.36 11.50
C GLY A 118 -23.70 4.82 12.25
N ARG A 119 -23.92 4.47 13.53
CA ARG A 119 -22.87 4.07 14.48
C ARG A 119 -22.67 2.57 14.48
N GLY A 120 -22.02 2.05 13.46
CA GLY A 120 -21.65 0.63 13.41
C GLY A 120 -21.98 -0.03 12.08
N CYS A 121 -21.43 -1.23 11.88
CA CYS A 121 -21.62 -2.00 10.66
C CYS A 121 -22.76 -3.02 10.83
N SER A 122 -23.68 -3.04 9.89
CA SER A 122 -24.94 -3.79 10.00
C SER A 122 -24.84 -5.28 9.61
N ARG A 123 -23.74 -5.71 8.98
CA ARG A 123 -23.59 -7.08 8.45
C ARG A 123 -22.39 -7.80 9.03
N PRO A 124 -22.47 -9.12 9.26
CA PRO A 124 -21.31 -9.93 9.64
C PRO A 124 -20.17 -9.80 8.61
N GLY A 125 -18.95 -9.73 9.10
CA GLY A 125 -17.75 -9.60 8.26
C GLY A 125 -17.42 -8.19 7.79
N GLN A 126 -18.23 -7.19 8.13
CA GLN A 126 -17.88 -5.80 7.99
C GLN A 126 -17.07 -5.32 9.20
N GLN A 127 -16.21 -4.32 8.95
CA GLN A 127 -15.35 -3.70 9.97
C GLN A 127 -15.45 -2.18 9.86
N LEU A 128 -15.41 -1.49 11.00
CA LEU A 128 -15.20 -0.05 11.05
C LEU A 128 -13.72 0.25 10.84
N VAL A 129 -13.42 1.09 9.88
CA VAL A 129 -12.06 1.61 9.65
C VAL A 129 -12.09 3.12 9.50
N ARG A 130 -10.96 3.75 9.76
CA ARG A 130 -10.82 5.20 9.71
C ARG A 130 -10.60 5.67 8.28
N PHE A 131 -11.43 6.58 7.84
CA PHE A 131 -11.33 7.27 6.56
C PHE A 131 -10.91 8.72 6.75
N THR A 132 -10.13 9.22 5.81
CA THR A 132 -9.79 10.64 5.71
C THR A 132 -10.74 11.31 4.72
N GLU A 133 -11.37 12.43 5.11
CA GLU A 133 -12.10 13.27 4.17
C GLU A 133 -11.09 13.96 3.25
N VAL A 134 -11.31 13.87 1.94
CA VAL A 134 -10.44 14.44 0.93
C VAL A 134 -11.19 15.44 0.06
N LYS A 135 -10.49 16.46 -0.41
CA LYS A 135 -10.96 17.37 -1.45
C LYS A 135 -10.32 16.95 -2.76
N PRO A 136 -11.04 16.27 -3.65
CA PRO A 136 -10.47 15.82 -4.91
C PRO A 136 -10.20 17.01 -5.83
N TYR A 137 -9.19 16.85 -6.66
CA TYR A 137 -8.83 17.81 -7.69
C TYR A 137 -9.61 17.53 -8.96
N PRO A 138 -10.06 18.57 -9.71
CA PRO A 138 -10.62 18.37 -11.04
C PRO A 138 -9.55 17.81 -11.98
N SER A 139 -9.95 16.90 -12.84
CA SER A 139 -9.14 16.35 -13.94
C SER A 139 -9.94 16.38 -15.24
N ASP A 140 -9.29 16.10 -16.35
CA ASP A 140 -9.95 16.10 -17.69
C ASP A 140 -11.11 15.10 -17.75
N THR A 141 -11.06 14.02 -16.97
CA THR A 141 -12.09 12.98 -16.93
C THR A 141 -12.98 13.02 -15.70
N GLY A 142 -12.75 13.93 -14.73
CA GLY A 142 -13.56 14.04 -13.53
C GLY A 142 -12.79 14.50 -12.29
N TRP A 143 -12.68 13.64 -11.28
CA TRP A 143 -12.11 13.98 -9.98
C TRP A 143 -10.97 13.04 -9.61
N THR A 144 -9.88 13.59 -9.10
CA THR A 144 -8.70 12.83 -8.67
C THR A 144 -8.37 13.07 -7.20
N ALA A 145 -8.21 12.01 -6.43
CA ALA A 145 -7.62 12.06 -5.09
C ALA A 145 -6.23 11.41 -5.11
N TYR A 146 -5.27 12.04 -4.43
CA TYR A 146 -3.91 11.52 -4.30
C TYR A 146 -3.71 10.90 -2.92
N LEU A 147 -3.18 9.69 -2.90
CA LEU A 147 -2.63 9.08 -1.71
C LEU A 147 -1.16 9.50 -1.61
N THR A 148 -0.80 10.17 -0.54
CA THR A 148 0.56 10.68 -0.32
C THR A 148 1.13 10.17 1.01
N GLU A 149 2.43 10.19 1.13
CA GLU A 149 3.16 10.00 2.39
C GLU A 149 4.00 11.25 2.68
N GLU A 150 4.68 11.29 3.83
CA GLU A 150 5.45 12.45 4.27
C GLU A 150 6.51 12.94 3.27
N ALA A 151 7.03 12.02 2.44
CA ALA A 151 8.05 12.34 1.42
C ALA A 151 7.50 13.06 0.18
N GLU A 152 6.18 13.19 0.02
CA GLU A 152 5.51 13.93 -1.07
C GLU A 152 6.02 13.64 -2.48
N TYR A 153 6.10 12.35 -2.85
CA TYR A 153 6.55 11.93 -4.17
C TYR A 153 5.60 12.37 -5.29
N ASN A 154 6.15 12.66 -6.48
CA ASN A 154 5.37 12.62 -7.71
C ASN A 154 5.16 11.16 -8.18
N ASP A 155 4.44 10.95 -9.28
CA ASP A 155 4.08 9.59 -9.73
C ASP A 155 5.31 8.74 -10.09
N GLU A 156 6.31 9.32 -10.75
CA GLU A 156 7.56 8.63 -11.11
C GLU A 156 8.39 8.33 -9.86
N GLN A 157 8.54 9.31 -8.97
CA GLN A 157 9.26 9.13 -7.71
C GLN A 157 8.61 8.08 -6.82
N ALA A 158 7.27 8.05 -6.73
CA ALA A 158 6.54 7.02 -5.97
C ALA A 158 6.86 5.61 -6.49
N ARG A 159 6.89 5.43 -7.82
CA ARG A 159 7.28 4.17 -8.45
C ARG A 159 8.70 3.75 -8.07
N PHE A 160 9.69 4.66 -8.17
CA PHE A 160 11.08 4.34 -7.82
C PHE A 160 11.24 4.11 -6.32
N ALA A 161 10.61 4.91 -5.46
CA ALA A 161 10.64 4.72 -4.02
C ALA A 161 10.07 3.36 -3.60
N ALA A 162 9.01 2.91 -4.26
CA ALA A 162 8.44 1.59 -4.02
C ALA A 162 9.38 0.45 -4.44
N VAL A 163 10.07 0.58 -5.57
CA VAL A 163 11.10 -0.38 -5.99
C VAL A 163 12.24 -0.41 -4.96
N GLN A 164 12.74 0.76 -4.53
CA GLN A 164 13.77 0.86 -3.49
C GLN A 164 13.33 0.17 -2.19
N ARG A 165 12.10 0.45 -1.74
CA ARG A 165 11.53 -0.15 -0.53
C ARG A 165 11.43 -1.67 -0.64
N LEU A 166 10.86 -2.19 -1.71
CA LEU A 166 10.71 -3.63 -1.88
C LEU A 166 12.04 -4.35 -2.09
N LEU A 167 13.01 -3.74 -2.78
CA LEU A 167 14.37 -4.26 -2.86
C LEU A 167 15.02 -4.33 -1.48
N THR A 168 14.87 -3.28 -0.66
CA THR A 168 15.39 -3.25 0.73
C THR A 168 14.74 -4.33 1.60
N ILE A 169 13.42 -4.52 1.51
CA ILE A 169 12.70 -5.59 2.20
C ILE A 169 13.21 -6.98 1.74
N ASN A 170 13.55 -7.12 0.46
CA ASN A 170 14.13 -8.34 -0.08
C ASN A 170 15.63 -8.52 0.24
N GLY A 171 16.23 -7.61 1.02
CA GLY A 171 17.63 -7.70 1.49
C GLY A 171 18.67 -7.08 0.56
N TYR A 172 18.25 -6.33 -0.46
CA TYR A 172 19.16 -5.61 -1.37
C TYR A 172 19.37 -4.17 -0.90
N ASP A 173 20.61 -3.65 -0.99
CA ASP A 173 20.92 -2.29 -0.54
C ASP A 173 20.45 -1.23 -1.54
N ALA A 174 19.18 -0.85 -1.46
CA ALA A 174 18.55 0.20 -2.26
C ALA A 174 18.27 1.51 -1.48
N ASN A 175 18.78 1.65 -0.25
CA ASN A 175 18.62 2.88 0.55
C ASN A 175 19.51 4.04 0.05
N PRO A 176 19.08 5.31 0.22
CA PRO A 176 17.82 5.76 0.82
C PRO A 176 16.61 5.49 -0.06
N ILE A 177 15.41 5.46 0.54
CA ILE A 177 14.13 5.40 -0.18
C ILE A 177 13.73 6.85 -0.48
N ASP A 178 14.25 7.38 -1.59
CA ASP A 178 14.13 8.78 -1.99
C ASP A 178 13.39 8.99 -3.33
N GLY A 179 13.01 7.89 -3.98
CA GLY A 179 12.35 7.94 -5.28
C GLY A 179 13.25 8.36 -6.44
N LEU A 180 14.57 8.40 -6.24
CA LEU A 180 15.52 8.81 -7.28
C LEU A 180 16.16 7.58 -7.94
N LYS A 181 16.27 7.62 -9.26
CA LYS A 181 16.98 6.62 -10.03
C LYS A 181 18.49 6.84 -9.93
N GLY A 182 19.14 6.08 -9.03
CA GLY A 182 20.57 6.19 -8.77
C GLY A 182 21.31 4.87 -8.99
N ARG A 183 22.63 4.95 -9.15
CA ARG A 183 23.52 3.76 -9.37
C ARG A 183 23.32 2.67 -8.32
N LYS A 184 23.02 3.05 -7.08
CA LYS A 184 22.81 2.11 -5.97
C LYS A 184 21.53 1.32 -6.16
N THR A 185 20.42 1.99 -6.52
CA THR A 185 19.15 1.36 -6.85
C THR A 185 19.27 0.44 -8.07
N GLU A 186 19.98 0.90 -9.10
CA GLU A 186 20.21 0.08 -10.31
C GLU A 186 21.02 -1.18 -10.00
N ALA A 187 22.07 -1.06 -9.18
CA ALA A 187 22.88 -2.20 -8.76
C ALA A 187 22.06 -3.20 -7.91
N ALA A 188 21.24 -2.70 -6.99
CA ALA A 188 20.36 -3.53 -6.17
C ALA A 188 19.32 -4.28 -7.03
N LEU A 189 18.72 -3.58 -8.00
CA LEU A 189 17.77 -4.16 -8.95
C LEU A 189 18.44 -5.24 -9.83
N ALA A 190 19.62 -4.95 -10.38
CA ALA A 190 20.36 -5.92 -11.19
C ALA A 190 20.73 -7.18 -10.37
N ALA A 191 21.15 -7.01 -9.11
CA ALA A 191 21.42 -8.14 -8.21
C ALA A 191 20.15 -8.96 -7.94
N PHE A 192 19.00 -8.31 -7.63
CA PHE A 192 17.73 -8.97 -7.44
C PHE A 192 17.32 -9.82 -8.66
N LEU A 193 17.37 -9.24 -9.87
CA LEU A 193 17.00 -9.93 -11.10
C LEU A 193 17.92 -11.13 -11.36
N LYS A 194 19.24 -10.95 -11.18
CA LYS A 194 20.22 -12.01 -11.34
C LYS A 194 20.00 -13.17 -10.38
N ASP A 195 19.83 -12.88 -9.09
CA ASP A 195 19.64 -13.91 -8.05
C ASP A 195 18.34 -14.71 -8.24
N ARG A 196 17.37 -14.13 -8.95
CA ARG A 196 16.09 -14.76 -9.29
C ARG A 196 16.06 -15.37 -10.68
N ASN A 197 17.15 -15.32 -11.44
CA ASN A 197 17.23 -15.74 -12.84
C ASN A 197 16.17 -15.09 -13.72
N LEU A 198 15.89 -13.78 -13.48
CA LEU A 198 14.91 -13.01 -14.23
C LEU A 198 15.58 -12.17 -15.32
N PRO A 199 14.98 -12.03 -16.51
CA PRO A 199 15.45 -11.13 -17.54
C PRO A 199 15.49 -9.68 -17.09
N ALA A 200 16.39 -8.87 -17.64
CA ALA A 200 16.54 -7.46 -17.26
C ALA A 200 15.29 -6.61 -17.55
N ASP A 201 14.54 -6.93 -18.59
CA ASP A 201 13.30 -6.26 -18.99
C ASP A 201 12.13 -6.54 -18.04
N THR A 202 12.23 -7.55 -17.15
CA THR A 202 11.25 -7.81 -16.09
C THR A 202 10.96 -6.56 -15.26
N ALA A 203 11.94 -5.67 -15.06
CA ALA A 203 11.77 -4.41 -14.34
C ALA A 203 10.77 -3.44 -15.00
N ASN A 204 10.51 -3.61 -16.30
CA ASN A 204 9.57 -2.79 -17.06
C ASN A 204 8.21 -3.50 -17.24
N ALA A 205 8.08 -4.73 -16.79
CA ALA A 205 6.84 -5.49 -16.93
C ALA A 205 5.71 -4.89 -16.07
N PRO A 206 4.45 -4.90 -16.53
CA PRO A 206 3.31 -4.38 -15.77
C PRO A 206 3.14 -5.05 -14.40
N ASN A 207 3.54 -6.31 -14.26
CA ASN A 207 3.45 -7.09 -13.04
C ASN A 207 4.74 -7.07 -12.20
N PHE A 208 5.64 -6.14 -12.42
CA PHE A 208 6.92 -6.11 -11.71
C PHE A 208 6.75 -5.96 -10.18
N PHE A 209 5.76 -5.20 -9.73
CA PHE A 209 5.45 -5.12 -8.30
C PHE A 209 4.99 -6.47 -7.72
N ASP A 210 4.29 -7.31 -8.49
CA ASP A 210 3.93 -8.67 -8.05
C ASP A 210 5.18 -9.52 -7.86
N VAL A 211 6.14 -9.45 -8.79
CA VAL A 211 7.43 -10.16 -8.69
C VAL A 211 8.18 -9.75 -7.42
N LEU A 212 8.25 -8.46 -7.11
CA LEU A 212 8.90 -7.96 -5.91
C LEU A 212 8.15 -8.37 -4.62
N LEU A 213 6.83 -8.29 -4.63
CA LEU A 213 5.96 -8.67 -3.51
C LEU A 213 6.03 -10.18 -3.23
N ASP A 214 5.96 -11.01 -4.26
CA ASP A 214 6.09 -12.47 -4.12
C ASP A 214 7.44 -12.85 -3.54
N ALA A 215 8.49 -12.13 -3.91
CA ALA A 215 9.82 -12.34 -3.36
C ALA A 215 9.87 -12.09 -1.84
N THR A 216 9.09 -11.15 -1.30
CA THR A 216 9.04 -10.89 0.16
C THR A 216 8.45 -12.07 0.95
N GLN A 217 7.63 -12.89 0.30
CA GLN A 217 6.98 -14.05 0.94
C GLN A 217 7.84 -15.32 0.90
N ARG A 218 8.96 -15.31 0.19
CA ARG A 218 9.83 -16.49 0.06
C ARG A 218 10.85 -16.51 1.19
N PRO A 219 11.02 -17.65 1.89
CA PRO A 219 12.01 -17.76 2.95
C PRO A 219 13.46 -17.86 2.44
N ASP A 220 13.66 -18.13 1.14
CA ASP A 220 14.97 -18.38 0.52
C ASP A 220 15.68 -17.11 0.01
N GLY A 221 15.05 -15.93 0.08
CA GLY A 221 15.67 -14.66 -0.30
C GLY A 221 16.68 -14.15 0.72
N ALA A 222 17.59 -13.23 0.33
CA ALA A 222 18.56 -12.60 1.24
C ALA A 222 17.89 -11.83 2.40
N GLY A 223 18.64 -11.54 3.48
CA GLY A 223 18.20 -10.74 4.61
C GLY A 223 17.45 -11.52 5.69
N PHE A 224 16.67 -10.81 6.50
CA PHE A 224 15.94 -11.38 7.63
C PHE A 224 14.47 -11.66 7.28
N VAL A 225 13.93 -12.77 7.77
CA VAL A 225 12.53 -13.15 7.55
C VAL A 225 11.94 -13.82 8.78
N TRP A 226 10.71 -13.45 9.13
CA TRP A 226 9.87 -14.20 10.05
C TRP A 226 9.00 -15.19 9.28
N CYS A 227 8.88 -16.40 9.79
CA CYS A 227 7.87 -17.37 9.33
C CYS A 227 7.00 -17.80 10.51
N ASN A 228 5.70 -17.73 10.36
CA ASN A 228 4.75 -18.12 11.39
C ASN A 228 4.30 -19.58 11.16
N GLU A 229 4.79 -20.49 12.00
CA GLU A 229 4.42 -21.91 11.99
C GLU A 229 3.37 -22.24 13.08
N THR A 230 2.74 -21.21 13.66
CA THR A 230 1.65 -21.37 14.64
C THR A 230 0.29 -21.35 13.96
N SER A 231 -0.74 -21.71 14.73
CA SER A 231 -2.14 -21.64 14.29
C SER A 231 -2.78 -20.23 14.42
N THR A 232 -2.08 -19.29 15.06
CA THR A 232 -2.58 -17.93 15.36
C THR A 232 -1.80 -16.87 14.61
N THR A 233 -2.39 -15.69 14.42
CA THR A 233 -1.65 -14.53 13.89
C THR A 233 -0.58 -14.09 14.89
N VAL A 234 0.62 -13.79 14.40
CA VAL A 234 1.69 -13.20 15.20
C VAL A 234 1.85 -11.73 14.80
N MET A 235 1.82 -10.84 15.80
CA MET A 235 2.22 -9.45 15.66
C MET A 235 3.69 -9.35 16.02
N ALA A 236 4.54 -9.03 15.05
CA ALA A 236 5.99 -9.02 15.22
C ALA A 236 6.55 -7.60 15.23
N ALA A 237 7.60 -7.37 15.99
CA ALA A 237 8.36 -6.13 16.02
C ALA A 237 9.85 -6.42 15.81
N ILE A 238 10.52 -5.50 15.11
CA ILE A 238 11.95 -5.56 14.85
C ILE A 238 12.64 -4.34 15.43
N ALA A 239 13.90 -4.50 15.85
CA ALA A 239 14.77 -3.37 16.10
C ALA A 239 16.08 -3.51 15.32
N ASN A 240 16.51 -2.40 14.76
CA ASN A 240 17.77 -2.25 14.06
C ASN A 240 18.67 -1.27 14.82
N GLU A 241 19.97 -1.54 14.85
CA GLU A 241 20.96 -0.58 15.33
C GLU A 241 21.45 0.27 14.15
N ASP A 242 21.19 1.57 14.19
CA ASP A 242 21.70 2.55 13.23
C ASP A 242 22.59 3.56 13.96
N ARG A 243 23.88 3.61 13.61
CA ARG A 243 24.86 4.54 14.16
C ARG A 243 24.87 4.62 15.70
N GLY A 244 24.73 3.45 16.34
CA GLY A 244 24.71 3.33 17.80
C GLY A 244 23.36 3.64 18.46
N THR A 245 22.33 3.93 17.67
CA THR A 245 20.96 4.11 18.13
C THR A 245 20.12 2.88 17.73
N ILE A 246 19.45 2.28 18.71
CA ILE A 246 18.51 1.18 18.43
C ILE A 246 17.14 1.82 18.12
N VAL A 247 16.56 1.44 16.98
CA VAL A 247 15.23 1.88 16.55
C VAL A 247 14.32 0.67 16.45
N THR A 248 13.25 0.63 17.25
CA THR A 248 12.21 -0.40 17.16
C THR A 248 11.10 0.04 16.23
N ARG A 249 10.62 -0.91 15.42
CA ARG A 249 9.48 -0.74 14.51
C ARG A 249 8.51 -1.91 14.66
N GLY A 250 7.22 -1.65 14.66
CA GLY A 250 6.13 -2.63 14.73
C GLY A 250 4.80 -1.97 14.39
N TRP A 251 3.75 -2.71 14.23
CA TRP A 251 3.65 -4.16 14.27
C TRP A 251 3.55 -4.73 12.87
N TYR A 252 4.29 -5.79 12.62
CA TYR A 252 4.21 -6.57 11.39
C TYR A 252 3.28 -7.75 11.63
N ARG A 253 2.23 -7.84 10.85
CA ARG A 253 1.27 -8.94 10.93
C ARG A 253 1.77 -10.14 10.14
N VAL A 254 2.00 -11.26 10.81
CA VAL A 254 2.44 -12.51 10.19
C VAL A 254 1.35 -13.55 10.37
N GLU A 255 0.62 -13.85 9.30
CA GLU A 255 -0.50 -14.80 9.31
C GLU A 255 0.02 -16.25 9.49
N PRO A 256 -0.81 -17.18 9.99
CA PRO A 256 -0.49 -18.59 10.05
C PRO A 256 0.01 -19.15 8.72
N GLY A 257 1.12 -19.88 8.74
CA GLY A 257 1.75 -20.48 7.56
C GLY A 257 2.38 -19.49 6.58
N LYS A 258 2.46 -18.18 6.92
CA LYS A 258 3.08 -17.13 6.08
C LYS A 258 4.42 -16.68 6.62
N CYS A 259 5.23 -16.15 5.69
CA CYS A 259 6.47 -15.44 6.02
C CYS A 259 6.32 -13.95 5.72
N THR A 260 7.02 -13.11 6.49
CA THR A 260 7.06 -11.66 6.33
C THR A 260 8.49 -11.18 6.52
N ARG A 261 8.94 -10.28 5.64
CA ARG A 261 10.25 -9.64 5.72
C ARG A 261 10.09 -8.22 6.23
N PRO A 262 10.63 -7.90 7.42
CA PRO A 262 10.70 -6.51 7.86
C PRO A 262 11.77 -5.76 7.09
N GLU A 263 11.65 -4.44 7.07
CA GLU A 263 12.71 -3.58 6.58
C GLU A 263 13.91 -3.62 7.53
N VAL A 264 15.03 -4.17 7.07
CA VAL A 264 16.28 -4.26 7.80
C VAL A 264 17.33 -3.41 7.10
N LEU A 265 18.14 -2.70 7.89
CA LEU A 265 19.25 -1.91 7.35
C LEU A 265 20.21 -2.80 6.57
N ALA A 266 20.54 -2.41 5.34
CA ALA A 266 21.57 -3.05 4.56
C ALA A 266 22.90 -3.01 5.35
N LYS A 267 23.60 -4.15 5.45
CA LYS A 267 24.81 -4.34 6.26
C LYS A 267 24.58 -4.47 7.77
N ALA A 268 23.34 -4.53 8.26
CA ALA A 268 23.09 -4.94 9.64
C ALA A 268 23.70 -6.33 9.88
N ARG A 269 24.43 -6.49 10.97
CA ARG A 269 24.98 -7.79 11.39
C ARG A 269 24.05 -8.53 12.34
N ARG A 270 23.15 -7.80 12.98
CA ARG A 270 22.17 -8.32 13.93
C ARG A 270 20.92 -7.49 13.92
N VAL A 271 19.83 -8.10 14.30
CA VAL A 271 18.54 -7.44 14.57
C VAL A 271 18.02 -7.93 15.92
N PHE A 272 17.07 -7.19 16.48
CA PHE A 272 16.34 -7.64 17.65
C PHE A 272 14.91 -7.94 17.24
N SER A 273 14.39 -9.10 17.65
CA SER A 273 13.08 -9.59 17.24
C SER A 273 12.19 -9.84 18.44
N TYR A 274 10.93 -9.45 18.33
CA TYR A 274 9.87 -9.76 19.29
C TYR A 274 8.61 -10.15 18.52
N GLY A 275 7.79 -11.03 19.08
CA GLY A 275 6.50 -11.42 18.53
C GLY A 275 5.53 -11.78 19.63
N GLU A 276 4.24 -11.57 19.39
CA GLU A 276 3.14 -11.95 20.27
C GLU A 276 1.99 -12.50 19.46
N ALA A 277 1.39 -13.59 19.94
CA ALA A 277 0.22 -14.19 19.32
C ALA A 277 -1.03 -13.39 19.65
N VAL A 278 -1.86 -13.13 18.64
CA VAL A 278 -3.14 -12.44 18.81
C VAL A 278 -4.30 -13.26 18.22
N ASP A 279 -5.46 -13.13 18.84
CA ASP A 279 -6.71 -13.69 18.33
C ASP A 279 -7.29 -12.82 17.18
N PRO A 280 -8.40 -13.23 16.54
CA PRO A 280 -9.03 -12.43 15.49
C PRO A 280 -9.51 -11.04 15.93
N ASN A 281 -9.66 -10.81 17.23
CA ASN A 281 -10.06 -9.52 17.81
C ASN A 281 -8.84 -8.66 18.21
N GLY A 282 -7.61 -9.16 17.97
CA GLY A 282 -6.36 -8.47 18.32
C GLY A 282 -5.96 -8.60 19.77
N GLN A 283 -6.58 -9.50 20.55
CA GLN A 283 -6.23 -9.73 21.94
C GLN A 283 -5.11 -10.76 22.06
N LEU A 284 -4.23 -10.57 23.05
CA LEU A 284 -3.13 -11.49 23.29
C LEU A 284 -3.63 -12.91 23.63
N VAL A 285 -3.19 -13.88 22.85
CA VAL A 285 -3.41 -15.30 23.12
C VAL A 285 -2.61 -15.71 24.35
N LYS A 286 -3.25 -16.41 25.29
CA LYS A 286 -2.59 -16.92 26.49
C LYS A 286 -2.49 -18.43 26.45
N ARG A 287 -1.32 -18.96 26.84
CA ARG A 287 -1.08 -20.39 27.07
C ARG A 287 -0.70 -20.61 28.53
N ALA A 288 -1.41 -21.46 29.23
CA ALA A 288 -1.26 -21.66 30.67
C ALA A 288 -1.27 -20.35 31.48
N GLY A 289 -2.16 -19.41 31.12
CA GLY A 289 -2.34 -18.12 31.79
C GLY A 289 -1.31 -17.04 31.43
N LYS A 290 -0.27 -17.35 30.64
CA LYS A 290 0.78 -16.40 30.22
C LYS A 290 0.58 -16.03 28.73
N PRO A 291 0.85 -14.77 28.35
CA PRO A 291 0.87 -14.38 26.93
C PRO A 291 1.82 -15.26 26.13
N LEU A 292 1.37 -15.69 24.96
CA LEU A 292 2.21 -16.43 24.02
C LEU A 292 3.06 -15.44 23.23
N THR A 293 4.34 -15.36 23.59
CA THR A 293 5.30 -14.41 23.03
C THR A 293 6.62 -15.07 22.66
N TRP A 294 7.30 -14.52 21.68
CA TRP A 294 8.64 -14.89 21.23
C TRP A 294 9.56 -13.69 21.36
N GLY A 295 10.56 -13.80 22.18
CA GLY A 295 11.45 -12.70 22.46
C GLY A 295 12.69 -13.14 23.23
N GLY A 296 13.31 -12.21 23.96
CA GLY A 296 14.56 -12.42 24.67
C GLY A 296 14.75 -11.46 25.84
N ARG A 297 16.03 -11.16 26.13
CA ARG A 297 16.40 -10.40 27.34
C ARG A 297 16.63 -8.91 27.09
N THR A 298 16.70 -8.45 25.83
CA THR A 298 16.94 -7.04 25.51
C THR A 298 15.65 -6.27 25.64
N ILE A 299 15.52 -5.44 26.66
CA ILE A 299 14.29 -4.67 26.90
C ILE A 299 14.29 -3.45 25.98
N LEU A 300 13.28 -3.38 25.09
CA LEU A 300 13.05 -2.26 24.21
C LEU A 300 11.58 -1.80 24.30
N CYS A 301 11.32 -0.55 23.95
CA CYS A 301 9.97 0.02 24.02
C CYS A 301 9.16 -0.30 22.77
N THR A 302 7.88 -0.59 22.99
CA THR A 302 6.85 -0.80 21.98
C THR A 302 5.62 0.08 22.26
N ARG A 303 4.62 0.04 21.39
CA ARG A 303 3.34 0.75 21.55
C ARG A 303 2.20 -0.12 21.02
N ASP A 304 0.98 0.07 21.48
CA ASP A 304 -0.21 -0.69 21.02
C ASP A 304 -0.54 -0.54 19.54
N ALA A 305 -0.25 0.62 18.96
CA ALA A 305 -0.42 0.88 17.53
C ALA A 305 0.90 0.72 16.76
N THR A 306 0.87 0.81 15.43
CA THR A 306 2.07 0.94 14.59
C THR A 306 3.01 2.01 15.12
N PHE A 307 4.30 1.69 15.24
CA PHE A 307 5.26 2.56 15.92
C PHE A 307 6.66 2.52 15.32
N GLU A 308 7.36 3.61 15.55
CA GLU A 308 8.81 3.71 15.49
C GLU A 308 9.30 4.39 16.78
N VAL A 309 10.24 3.77 17.51
CA VAL A 309 10.79 4.28 18.77
C VAL A 309 12.29 4.14 18.78
N SER A 310 13.00 5.25 19.04
CA SER A 310 14.47 5.32 19.06
C SER A 310 15.08 5.47 20.46
N TYR A 311 14.27 5.66 21.50
CA TYR A 311 14.73 5.81 22.87
C TYR A 311 14.03 4.80 23.78
N HIS A 312 14.82 3.93 24.44
CA HIS A 312 14.32 2.74 25.13
C HIS A 312 14.48 2.74 26.65
N LYS A 313 14.75 3.89 27.26
CA LYS A 313 14.70 4.03 28.71
C LYS A 313 13.32 4.45 29.17
N ASP A 314 12.91 3.96 30.33
CA ASP A 314 11.68 4.36 31.02
C ASP A 314 10.40 4.24 30.15
N CYS A 315 10.24 3.13 29.42
CA CYS A 315 9.12 2.91 28.50
C CYS A 315 7.77 3.26 29.15
N ASN A 316 7.49 2.71 30.32
CA ASN A 316 6.20 2.87 31.00
C ASN A 316 5.90 4.33 31.38
N ASN A 317 6.91 5.08 31.85
CA ASN A 317 6.74 6.49 32.22
C ASN A 317 6.45 7.38 31.01
N ARG A 318 6.68 6.86 29.79
CA ARG A 318 6.45 7.56 28.52
C ARG A 318 5.18 7.08 27.80
N GLY A 319 4.35 6.28 28.46
CA GLY A 319 3.16 5.69 27.83
C GLY A 319 3.48 4.63 26.76
N LEU A 320 4.65 4.01 26.87
CA LEU A 320 5.10 2.93 26.02
C LEU A 320 5.13 1.62 26.84
N MET A 321 5.16 0.48 26.15
CA MET A 321 5.31 -0.82 26.79
C MET A 321 6.76 -1.29 26.69
N ALA A 322 7.23 -1.98 27.71
CA ALA A 322 8.53 -2.64 27.70
C ALA A 322 8.37 -4.10 27.22
N ALA A 323 9.09 -4.48 26.17
CA ALA A 323 9.09 -5.83 25.65
C ALA A 323 10.51 -6.40 25.56
N GLY A 324 10.65 -7.71 25.83
CA GLY A 324 11.93 -8.40 25.77
C GLY A 324 12.22 -8.91 24.35
N PHE A 325 13.15 -8.29 23.65
CA PHE A 325 13.56 -8.69 22.31
C PHE A 325 14.69 -9.72 22.32
N ALA A 326 14.61 -10.69 21.41
CA ALA A 326 15.69 -11.63 21.15
C ALA A 326 16.73 -11.00 20.20
N ASN A 327 18.02 -11.14 20.54
CA ASN A 327 19.10 -10.78 19.63
C ASN A 327 19.26 -11.87 18.56
N VAL A 328 19.25 -11.52 17.30
CA VAL A 328 19.37 -12.42 16.15
C VAL A 328 20.53 -11.96 15.29
N GLU A 329 21.59 -12.77 15.24
CA GLU A 329 22.71 -12.55 14.32
C GLU A 329 22.29 -12.88 12.89
N LEU A 330 22.59 -11.98 11.97
CA LEU A 330 22.26 -12.17 10.55
C LEU A 330 23.34 -12.98 9.85
N ALA A 331 22.92 -13.93 9.02
CA ALA A 331 23.84 -14.68 8.18
C ALA A 331 24.58 -13.75 7.23
N ALA A 332 25.88 -13.99 7.05
CA ALA A 332 26.69 -13.21 6.11
C ALA A 332 26.27 -13.44 4.65
N GLN A 333 25.68 -14.58 4.35
CA GLN A 333 25.13 -14.95 3.04
C GLN A 333 23.82 -15.71 3.22
N GLY A 334 22.87 -15.47 2.34
CA GLY A 334 21.54 -16.10 2.38
C GLY A 334 20.60 -15.52 3.44
N PRO A 335 19.44 -16.16 3.67
CA PRO A 335 18.43 -15.68 4.59
C PRO A 335 18.74 -16.04 6.04
N THR A 336 18.40 -15.16 6.97
CA THR A 336 18.24 -15.50 8.37
C THR A 336 16.75 -15.63 8.68
N THR A 337 16.29 -16.85 8.89
CA THR A 337 14.87 -17.13 9.14
C THR A 337 14.61 -17.37 10.62
N LEU A 338 13.78 -16.52 11.23
CA LEU A 338 13.23 -16.77 12.56
C LEU A 338 11.82 -17.36 12.42
N ARG A 339 11.58 -18.48 13.12
CA ARG A 339 10.31 -19.20 13.05
C ARG A 339 9.57 -19.05 14.36
N PHE A 340 8.35 -18.52 14.32
CA PHE A 340 7.43 -18.56 15.44
C PHE A 340 6.81 -19.95 15.48
N LYS A 341 7.00 -20.66 16.57
CA LYS A 341 6.49 -22.03 16.83
C LYS A 341 5.78 -22.08 18.16
N GLU A 342 4.74 -22.93 18.26
CA GLU A 342 4.02 -23.20 19.51
C GLU A 342 4.81 -24.09 20.46
#